data_cc45ec9d93709098f4e77a474bf01a0d
#
_entry.id   cc45ec9d93709098f4e77a474bf01a0d
#
_cell.length_a   1.000
_cell.length_b   1.000
_cell.length_c   1.000
_cell.angle_alpha   90.00
_cell.angle_beta   90.00
_cell.angle_gamma   90.00
#
_symmetry.space_group_name_H-M   'P 1'
#
loop_
_entity.id
_entity.type
_entity.pdbx_description
1 polymer ?
#
loop_
_entity_poly.entity_id
_entity_poly.type
_entity_poly.pdbx_seq_one_letter_code
_entity_poly.pdbx_strand_id
1 'polypeptide(L)'
;MRYSNLNVLEINEISRIVKEKQPSLFKQICIFIGQLFYYTFIVHFKYKSLPVNYKGLVFFGVSLNNRRSLEPIIDKVEKDTYLYLNNHVTDVHKRRAWWHSIPYIFSLIKLYKKSNQEDKALIIKYFTKLWTTYGLYKVAGEMLDKYNVKVLVLANDHNDINRCLIFNALERGIKTVYVQHASVKK
;
A
#
# COMPACT_ATOMS: atom_id res chain seq x y z
N MET A 1 -16.52 -2.99 -3.85
CA MET A 1 -16.57 -2.85 -2.36
C MET A 1 -16.68 -1.38 -1.97
N ARG A 2 -17.60 -0.99 -1.11
CA ARG A 2 -17.63 0.38 -0.61
C ARG A 2 -16.50 0.52 0.41
N TYR A 3 -15.69 1.58 0.33
CA TYR A 3 -14.59 1.86 1.27
C TYR A 3 -15.01 1.82 2.75
N SER A 4 -16.30 2.01 3.04
CA SER A 4 -16.87 1.90 4.38
C SER A 4 -16.80 0.49 4.99
N ASN A 5 -16.58 -0.55 4.17
CA ASN A 5 -16.52 -1.95 4.60
C ASN A 5 -15.08 -2.49 4.61
N LEU A 6 -14.08 -1.65 4.30
CA LEU A 6 -12.68 -2.04 4.32
C LEU A 6 -12.26 -2.49 5.72
N ASN A 7 -11.79 -3.71 5.85
CA ASN A 7 -11.22 -4.21 7.09
C ASN A 7 -9.72 -3.90 7.16
N VAL A 8 -9.39 -2.77 7.76
CA VAL A 8 -7.97 -2.35 7.89
C VAL A 8 -7.15 -3.27 8.80
N LEU A 9 -7.78 -4.01 9.72
CA LEU A 9 -7.10 -5.01 10.53
C LEU A 9 -6.63 -6.18 9.67
N GLU A 10 -7.46 -6.62 8.72
CA GLU A 10 -7.13 -7.69 7.78
C GLU A 10 -5.96 -7.28 6.85
N ILE A 11 -6.00 -6.07 6.31
CA ILE A 11 -4.90 -5.53 5.50
C ILE A 11 -3.59 -5.46 6.31
N ASN A 12 -3.67 -5.18 7.61
CA ASN A 12 -2.52 -5.03 8.51
C ASN A 12 -2.28 -6.26 9.39
N GLU A 13 -2.81 -7.43 9.07
CA GLU A 13 -2.74 -8.64 9.89
C GLU A 13 -1.32 -8.96 10.38
N ILE A 14 -0.33 -8.81 9.52
CA ILE A 14 1.08 -9.06 9.85
C ILE A 14 1.62 -8.09 10.91
N SER A 15 1.00 -6.93 11.06
CA SER A 15 1.37 -5.99 12.14
C SER A 15 1.15 -6.58 13.54
N ARG A 16 0.32 -7.62 13.67
CA ARG A 16 0.10 -8.34 14.93
C ARG A 16 1.33 -9.13 15.38
N ILE A 17 2.15 -9.58 14.42
CA ILE A 17 3.30 -10.45 14.68
C ILE A 17 4.54 -9.63 15.09
N VAL A 18 4.63 -8.39 14.62
CA VAL A 18 5.81 -7.56 14.85
C VAL A 18 5.77 -6.95 16.26
N LYS A 19 6.69 -7.37 17.13
CA LYS A 19 6.87 -6.85 18.50
C LYS A 19 7.57 -5.48 18.51
N GLU A 20 7.26 -4.59 17.58
CA GLU A 20 7.85 -3.26 17.56
C GLU A 20 7.26 -2.38 18.66
N LYS A 21 8.12 -1.62 19.35
CA LYS A 21 7.70 -0.61 20.31
C LYS A 21 7.14 0.59 19.54
N GLN A 22 5.82 0.71 19.54
CA GLN A 22 5.16 1.83 18.89
C GLN A 22 5.14 3.08 19.80
N PRO A 23 5.18 4.28 19.22
CA PRO A 23 5.05 5.51 19.99
C PRO A 23 3.65 5.63 20.61
N SER A 24 3.51 6.49 21.64
CA SER A 24 2.20 6.79 22.24
C SER A 24 1.21 7.32 21.19
N LEU A 25 -0.09 7.17 21.44
CA LEU A 25 -1.14 7.64 20.54
C LEU A 25 -0.99 9.13 20.19
N PHE A 26 -0.68 9.97 21.17
CA PHE A 26 -0.42 11.39 20.93
C PHE A 26 0.72 11.61 19.94
N LYS A 27 1.86 10.94 20.15
CA LYS A 27 3.00 11.02 19.24
C LYS A 27 2.68 10.51 17.84
N GLN A 28 1.87 9.45 17.72
CA GLN A 28 1.39 8.95 16.43
C GLN A 28 0.56 10.01 15.69
N ILE A 29 -0.35 10.70 16.38
CA ILE A 29 -1.16 11.79 15.78
C ILE A 29 -0.27 12.95 15.33
N CYS A 30 0.71 13.36 16.15
CA CYS A 30 1.67 14.40 15.77
C CYS A 30 2.47 14.00 14.52
N ILE A 31 2.91 12.73 14.43
CA ILE A 31 3.60 12.20 13.24
C ILE A 31 2.68 12.27 12.03
N PHE A 32 1.41 11.86 12.15
CA PHE A 32 0.44 11.93 11.05
C PHE A 32 0.28 13.36 10.53
N ILE A 33 0.08 14.32 11.43
CA ILE A 33 -0.06 15.74 11.08
C ILE A 33 1.22 16.24 10.38
N GLY A 34 2.39 15.96 10.95
CA GLY A 34 3.67 16.35 10.35
C GLY A 34 3.85 15.76 8.95
N GLN A 35 3.51 14.49 8.76
CA GLN A 35 3.56 13.84 7.45
C GLN A 35 2.53 14.42 6.47
N LEU A 36 1.32 14.76 6.92
CA LEU A 36 0.32 15.43 6.10
C LEU A 36 0.85 16.77 5.56
N PHE A 37 1.45 17.59 6.42
CA PHE A 37 2.11 18.85 6.02
C PHE A 37 3.25 18.59 5.04
N TYR A 38 4.17 17.69 5.38
CA TYR A 38 5.32 17.34 4.54
C TYR A 38 4.88 16.91 3.13
N TYR A 39 3.94 15.96 3.02
CA TYR A 39 3.46 15.50 1.71
C TYR A 39 2.60 16.54 0.99
N THR A 40 1.99 17.49 1.71
CA THR A 40 1.17 18.53 1.09
C THR A 40 2.01 19.66 0.48
N PHE A 41 3.05 20.09 1.18
CA PHE A 41 3.78 21.32 0.84
C PHE A 41 5.19 21.05 0.31
N ILE A 42 5.82 19.94 0.67
CA ILE A 42 7.22 19.67 0.33
C ILE A 42 7.35 18.66 -0.81
N VAL A 43 6.50 17.62 -0.83
CA VAL A 43 6.63 16.54 -1.81
C VAL A 43 5.82 16.83 -3.06
N HIS A 44 6.52 16.94 -4.20
CA HIS A 44 5.88 17.03 -5.51
C HIS A 44 5.75 15.62 -6.12
N PHE A 45 4.51 15.20 -6.35
CA PHE A 45 4.21 13.93 -7.01
C PHE A 45 3.84 14.16 -8.47
N LYS A 46 4.40 13.33 -9.35
CA LYS A 46 4.02 13.28 -10.78
C LYS A 46 3.90 11.82 -11.20
N TYR A 47 2.79 11.48 -11.83
CA TYR A 47 2.64 10.14 -12.41
C TYR A 47 3.74 9.86 -13.44
N LYS A 48 4.29 8.65 -13.41
CA LYS A 48 5.23 8.21 -14.45
C LYS A 48 4.53 8.17 -15.80
N SER A 49 5.27 8.55 -16.83
CA SER A 49 4.81 8.35 -18.20
C SER A 49 4.74 6.85 -18.51
N LEU A 50 3.72 6.46 -19.26
CA LEU A 50 3.64 5.09 -19.73
C LEU A 50 4.67 4.89 -20.85
N PRO A 51 5.33 3.72 -20.89
CA PRO A 51 6.17 3.32 -22.01
C PRO A 51 5.37 3.26 -23.33
N VAL A 52 6.06 3.43 -24.46
CA VAL A 52 5.41 3.50 -25.77
C VAL A 52 4.60 2.24 -26.09
N ASN A 53 5.14 1.08 -25.78
CA ASN A 53 4.53 -0.23 -26.05
C ASN A 53 3.86 -0.84 -24.80
N TYR A 54 3.43 -0.02 -23.85
CA TYR A 54 2.87 -0.48 -22.58
C TYR A 54 1.64 -1.39 -22.78
N LYS A 55 1.70 -2.58 -22.19
CA LYS A 55 0.65 -3.63 -22.33
C LYS A 55 -0.21 -3.84 -21.07
N GLY A 56 -0.15 -2.93 -20.09
CA GLY A 56 -0.87 -3.07 -18.82
C GLY A 56 -0.14 -3.94 -17.78
N LEU A 57 1.14 -4.24 -17.97
CA LEU A 57 1.95 -5.01 -17.04
C LEU A 57 2.67 -4.07 -16.06
N VAL A 58 2.44 -4.27 -14.77
CA VAL A 58 3.10 -3.49 -13.70
C VAL A 58 3.85 -4.42 -12.76
N PHE A 59 5.13 -4.13 -12.55
CA PHE A 59 5.93 -4.69 -11.47
C PHE A 59 5.95 -3.71 -10.30
N PHE A 60 5.68 -4.20 -9.10
CA PHE A 60 5.71 -3.37 -7.88
C PHE A 60 6.63 -3.98 -6.83
N GLY A 61 7.68 -3.23 -6.46
CA GLY A 61 8.64 -3.64 -5.46
C GLY A 61 8.84 -2.56 -4.40
N VAL A 62 8.77 -2.92 -3.10
CA VAL A 62 8.88 -1.98 -1.98
C VAL A 62 10.33 -1.70 -1.60
N SER A 63 11.21 -2.65 -1.79
CA SER A 63 12.62 -2.60 -1.38
C SER A 63 13.56 -3.05 -2.50
N LEU A 64 14.85 -2.81 -2.30
CA LEU A 64 15.88 -3.29 -3.22
C LEU A 64 15.84 -4.83 -3.37
N ASN A 65 15.58 -5.55 -2.27
CA ASN A 65 15.47 -7.02 -2.33
C ASN A 65 14.27 -7.46 -3.18
N ASN A 66 13.12 -6.76 -3.06
CA ASN A 66 11.97 -7.04 -3.93
C ASN A 66 12.32 -6.80 -5.40
N ARG A 67 13.03 -5.72 -5.70
CA ARG A 67 13.51 -5.45 -7.07
C ARG A 67 14.39 -6.58 -7.60
N ARG A 68 15.40 -6.98 -6.83
CA ARG A 68 16.30 -8.10 -7.22
C ARG A 68 15.55 -9.40 -7.48
N SER A 69 14.49 -9.67 -6.74
CA SER A 69 13.65 -10.85 -6.95
C SER A 69 12.81 -10.77 -8.23
N LEU A 70 12.46 -9.57 -8.67
CA LEU A 70 11.70 -9.33 -9.88
C LEU A 70 12.60 -9.26 -11.14
N GLU A 71 13.87 -8.86 -10.99
CA GLU A 71 14.81 -8.66 -12.11
C GLU A 71 14.89 -9.88 -13.05
N PRO A 72 15.00 -11.16 -12.58
CA PRO A 72 15.08 -12.30 -13.50
C PRO A 72 13.83 -12.49 -14.38
N ILE A 73 12.69 -11.95 -13.97
CA ILE A 73 11.46 -11.96 -14.76
C ILE A 73 11.42 -10.73 -15.66
N ILE A 74 11.78 -9.56 -15.12
CA ILE A 74 11.84 -8.30 -15.85
C ILE A 74 12.78 -8.42 -17.07
N ASP A 75 13.94 -9.06 -16.90
CA ASP A 75 14.93 -9.24 -17.98
C ASP A 75 14.42 -10.10 -19.14
N LYS A 76 13.37 -10.89 -18.92
CA LYS A 76 12.73 -11.72 -19.96
C LYS A 76 11.55 -11.03 -20.63
N VAL A 77 11.12 -9.87 -20.11
CA VAL A 77 10.02 -9.10 -20.66
C VAL A 77 10.56 -8.06 -21.63
N GLU A 78 9.89 -7.89 -22.76
CA GLU A 78 10.24 -6.89 -23.75
C GLU A 78 10.27 -5.50 -23.14
N LYS A 79 11.35 -4.78 -23.37
CA LYS A 79 11.50 -3.39 -22.90
C LYS A 79 10.34 -2.54 -23.43
N ASP A 80 9.96 -1.53 -22.66
CA ASP A 80 8.88 -0.58 -22.99
C ASP A 80 7.45 -1.19 -23.00
N THR A 81 7.27 -2.46 -22.58
CA THR A 81 5.93 -3.07 -22.47
C THR A 81 5.39 -3.09 -21.05
N TYR A 82 6.20 -2.79 -20.05
CA TYR A 82 5.85 -2.81 -18.63
C TYR A 82 6.21 -1.51 -17.91
N LEU A 83 5.60 -1.30 -16.75
CA LEU A 83 5.93 -0.21 -15.82
C LEU A 83 6.48 -0.80 -14.53
N TYR A 84 7.62 -0.28 -14.04
CA TYR A 84 8.12 -0.60 -12.72
C TYR A 84 7.82 0.54 -11.74
N LEU A 85 7.15 0.20 -10.65
CA LEU A 85 6.79 1.09 -9.55
C LEU A 85 7.36 0.58 -8.23
N ASN A 86 7.56 1.48 -7.27
CA ASN A 86 7.95 1.15 -5.90
C ASN A 86 7.13 1.97 -4.88
N ASN A 87 7.35 1.75 -3.59
CA ASN A 87 6.68 2.51 -2.53
C ASN A 87 7.33 3.89 -2.27
N HIS A 88 8.11 4.40 -3.21
CA HIS A 88 8.71 5.73 -3.07
C HIS A 88 7.65 6.82 -3.23
N VAL A 89 7.94 8.01 -2.71
CA VAL A 89 7.04 9.17 -2.82
C VAL A 89 6.81 9.64 -4.26
N THR A 90 7.69 9.25 -5.17
CA THR A 90 7.54 9.54 -6.62
C THR A 90 6.60 8.57 -7.34
N ASP A 91 6.35 7.39 -6.77
CA ASP A 91 5.58 6.34 -7.41
C ASP A 91 4.22 6.11 -6.76
N VAL A 92 4.09 6.41 -5.46
CA VAL A 92 2.83 6.36 -4.73
C VAL A 92 2.42 7.77 -4.30
N HIS A 93 1.24 8.19 -4.67
CA HIS A 93 0.74 9.54 -4.39
C HIS A 93 0.45 9.75 -2.90
N LYS A 94 1.50 9.84 -2.05
CA LYS A 94 1.39 9.95 -0.59
C LYS A 94 0.51 11.12 -0.14
N ARG A 95 0.63 12.29 -0.77
CA ARG A 95 -0.25 13.44 -0.49
C ARG A 95 -1.73 13.05 -0.55
N ARG A 96 -2.18 12.41 -1.65
CA ARG A 96 -3.57 11.98 -1.78
C ARG A 96 -3.93 10.91 -0.76
N ALA A 97 -3.02 9.97 -0.46
CA ALA A 97 -3.26 8.96 0.54
C ALA A 97 -3.54 9.57 1.92
N TRP A 98 -2.74 10.56 2.35
CA TRP A 98 -2.96 11.24 3.62
C TRP A 98 -4.27 12.03 3.64
N TRP A 99 -4.56 12.82 2.60
CA TRP A 99 -5.82 13.55 2.48
C TRP A 99 -7.03 12.61 2.43
N HIS A 100 -6.96 11.53 1.69
CA HIS A 100 -8.03 10.53 1.64
C HIS A 100 -8.23 9.81 2.98
N SER A 101 -7.23 9.76 3.84
CA SER A 101 -7.37 9.14 5.16
C SER A 101 -8.22 9.98 6.12
N ILE A 102 -8.24 11.31 5.99
CA ILE A 102 -8.90 12.21 6.94
C ILE A 102 -10.35 11.81 7.23
N PRO A 103 -11.24 11.64 6.24
CA PRO A 103 -12.63 11.30 6.50
C PRO A 103 -12.83 9.92 7.14
N TYR A 104 -11.82 9.04 7.05
CA TYR A 104 -11.91 7.68 7.59
C TYR A 104 -11.59 7.57 9.08
N ILE A 105 -11.27 8.68 9.76
CA ILE A 105 -11.12 8.70 11.21
C ILE A 105 -12.37 8.16 11.91
N PHE A 106 -13.56 8.53 11.43
CA PHE A 106 -14.83 8.05 11.96
C PHE A 106 -15.03 6.54 11.77
N SER A 107 -14.57 6.01 10.63
CA SER A 107 -14.61 4.56 10.37
C SER A 107 -13.68 3.80 11.32
N LEU A 108 -12.50 4.34 11.60
CA LEU A 108 -11.56 3.76 12.56
C LEU A 108 -12.11 3.81 14.00
N ILE A 109 -12.75 4.92 14.40
CA ILE A 109 -13.43 5.02 15.70
C ILE A 109 -14.58 4.01 15.81
N LYS A 110 -15.36 3.83 14.74
CA LYS A 110 -16.43 2.83 14.69
C LYS A 110 -15.89 1.41 14.80
N LEU A 111 -14.78 1.12 14.10
CA LEU A 111 -14.06 -0.15 14.22
C LEU A 111 -13.61 -0.39 15.66
N TYR A 112 -12.95 0.59 16.29
CA TYR A 112 -12.51 0.52 17.68
C TYR A 112 -13.68 0.19 18.65
N LYS A 113 -14.83 0.88 18.50
CA LYS A 113 -15.99 0.63 19.35
C LYS A 113 -16.56 -0.78 19.22
N LYS A 114 -16.48 -1.38 18.03
CA LYS A 114 -16.99 -2.73 17.74
C LYS A 114 -16.00 -3.85 18.02
N SER A 115 -14.74 -3.53 18.21
CA SER A 115 -13.67 -4.51 18.39
C SER A 115 -13.65 -5.09 19.81
N ASN A 116 -13.12 -6.30 19.96
CA ASN A 116 -12.77 -6.91 21.24
C ASN A 116 -11.58 -6.19 21.91
N GLN A 117 -11.21 -6.56 23.14
CA GLN A 117 -10.14 -5.88 23.89
C GLN A 117 -8.76 -6.00 23.22
N GLU A 118 -8.45 -7.14 22.63
CA GLU A 118 -7.18 -7.38 21.94
C GLU A 118 -7.06 -6.49 20.70
N ASP A 119 -8.09 -6.46 19.87
CA ASP A 119 -8.13 -5.60 18.69
C ASP A 119 -8.14 -4.11 19.05
N LYS A 120 -8.79 -3.70 20.13
CA LYS A 120 -8.72 -2.33 20.65
C LYS A 120 -7.30 -1.92 21.00
N ALA A 121 -6.56 -2.79 21.69
CA ALA A 121 -5.16 -2.55 22.01
C ALA A 121 -4.28 -2.42 20.75
N LEU A 122 -4.53 -3.26 19.74
CA LEU A 122 -3.86 -3.18 18.44
C LEU A 122 -4.21 -1.89 17.68
N ILE A 123 -5.47 -1.48 17.67
CA ILE A 123 -5.91 -0.24 17.02
C ILE A 123 -5.19 0.96 17.63
N ILE A 124 -5.10 1.05 18.95
CA ILE A 124 -4.38 2.14 19.63
C ILE A 124 -2.88 2.06 19.31
N LYS A 125 -2.30 0.88 19.38
CA LYS A 125 -0.87 0.65 19.13
C LYS A 125 -0.45 1.07 17.71
N TYR A 126 -1.29 0.80 16.72
CA TYR A 126 -1.00 1.06 15.30
C TYR A 126 -1.94 2.09 14.68
N PHE A 127 -2.45 3.01 15.48
CA PHE A 127 -3.51 3.94 15.09
C PHE A 127 -3.24 4.65 13.77
N THR A 128 -2.10 5.32 13.64
CA THR A 128 -1.75 6.07 12.43
C THR A 128 -1.58 5.17 11.23
N LYS A 129 -0.98 3.98 11.42
CA LYS A 129 -0.80 3.00 10.33
C LYS A 129 -2.15 2.51 9.80
N LEU A 130 -3.06 2.15 10.70
CA LEU A 130 -4.41 1.72 10.33
C LEU A 130 -5.20 2.84 9.67
N TRP A 131 -5.06 4.07 10.19
CA TRP A 131 -5.73 5.23 9.63
C TRP A 131 -5.26 5.53 8.21
N THR A 132 -3.94 5.57 7.97
CA THR A 132 -3.36 5.82 6.64
C THR A 132 -3.66 4.70 5.64
N THR A 133 -3.93 3.48 6.09
CA THR A 133 -4.29 2.36 5.23
C THR A 133 -5.54 2.63 4.41
N TYR A 134 -6.53 3.34 4.95
CA TYR A 134 -7.71 3.73 4.18
C TYR A 134 -7.36 4.58 2.96
N GLY A 135 -6.50 5.59 3.16
CA GLY A 135 -6.06 6.44 2.07
C GLY A 135 -5.15 5.73 1.08
N LEU A 136 -4.25 4.85 1.57
CA LEU A 136 -3.41 4.02 0.72
C LEU A 136 -4.25 3.07 -0.16
N TYR A 137 -5.30 2.47 0.41
CA TYR A 137 -6.22 1.64 -0.36
C TYR A 137 -6.87 2.41 -1.50
N LYS A 138 -7.33 3.65 -1.25
CA LYS A 138 -7.90 4.50 -2.28
C LYS A 138 -6.90 4.83 -3.38
N VAL A 139 -5.71 5.26 -2.99
CA VAL A 139 -4.63 5.60 -3.94
C VAL A 139 -4.15 4.38 -4.72
N ALA A 140 -4.08 3.21 -4.09
CA ALA A 140 -3.75 1.97 -4.79
C ALA A 140 -4.75 1.69 -5.92
N GLY A 141 -6.05 1.83 -5.67
CA GLY A 141 -7.08 1.71 -6.72
C GLY A 141 -6.92 2.74 -7.84
N GLU A 142 -6.70 4.01 -7.47
CA GLU A 142 -6.47 5.09 -8.45
C GLU A 142 -5.22 4.84 -9.31
N MET A 143 -4.18 4.24 -8.73
CA MET A 143 -2.96 3.86 -9.48
C MET A 143 -3.26 2.76 -10.51
N LEU A 144 -3.98 1.71 -10.11
CA LEU A 144 -4.35 0.63 -11.01
C LEU A 144 -5.20 1.14 -12.18
N ASP A 145 -6.16 2.02 -11.89
CA ASP A 145 -7.01 2.63 -12.89
C ASP A 145 -6.22 3.58 -13.82
N LYS A 146 -5.38 4.46 -13.23
CA LYS A 146 -4.57 5.45 -13.97
C LYS A 146 -3.60 4.80 -14.96
N TYR A 147 -2.99 3.69 -14.55
CA TYR A 147 -2.05 2.96 -15.39
C TYR A 147 -2.72 1.84 -16.22
N ASN A 148 -4.06 1.74 -16.20
CA ASN A 148 -4.82 0.70 -16.91
C ASN A 148 -4.18 -0.68 -16.73
N VAL A 149 -3.95 -1.06 -15.46
CA VAL A 149 -3.22 -2.28 -15.11
C VAL A 149 -4.07 -3.50 -15.44
N LYS A 150 -3.49 -4.46 -16.16
CA LYS A 150 -4.09 -5.76 -16.48
C LYS A 150 -3.43 -6.91 -15.72
N VAL A 151 -2.13 -6.77 -15.47
CA VAL A 151 -1.33 -7.74 -14.71
C VAL A 151 -0.48 -6.99 -13.70
N LEU A 152 -0.59 -7.36 -12.44
CA LEU A 152 0.20 -6.83 -11.33
C LEU A 152 1.15 -7.92 -10.81
N VAL A 153 2.44 -7.66 -10.85
CA VAL A 153 3.49 -8.58 -10.36
C VAL A 153 4.13 -8.00 -9.11
N LEU A 154 4.13 -8.78 -8.01
CA LEU A 154 4.67 -8.39 -6.72
C LEU A 154 5.66 -9.43 -6.21
N ALA A 155 6.71 -8.98 -5.50
CA ALA A 155 7.66 -9.86 -4.82
C ALA A 155 7.41 -9.98 -3.31
N ASN A 156 6.39 -9.29 -2.79
CA ASN A 156 6.09 -9.23 -1.36
C ASN A 156 4.62 -8.87 -1.14
N ASP A 157 3.97 -9.51 -0.18
CA ASP A 157 2.59 -9.25 0.25
C ASP A 157 2.48 -8.74 1.70
N HIS A 158 3.64 -8.51 2.36
CA HIS A 158 3.67 -8.19 3.80
C HIS A 158 3.47 -6.71 4.12
N ASN A 159 3.57 -5.82 3.12
CA ASN A 159 3.41 -4.39 3.33
C ASN A 159 1.96 -3.95 3.07
N ASP A 160 1.50 -2.96 3.82
CA ASP A 160 0.18 -2.37 3.69
C ASP A 160 -0.14 -1.91 2.26
N ILE A 161 0.79 -1.23 1.58
CA ILE A 161 0.57 -0.80 0.19
C ILE A 161 0.45 -1.99 -0.78
N ASN A 162 1.26 -3.04 -0.60
CA ASN A 162 1.17 -4.24 -1.44
C ASN A 162 -0.19 -4.92 -1.27
N ARG A 163 -0.65 -5.06 -0.03
CA ARG A 163 -1.97 -5.63 0.27
C ARG A 163 -3.09 -4.75 -0.26
N CYS A 164 -2.98 -3.42 -0.14
CA CYS A 164 -3.93 -2.51 -0.78
C CYS A 164 -4.01 -2.69 -2.30
N LEU A 165 -2.86 -2.88 -2.95
CA LEU A 165 -2.80 -3.14 -4.39
C LEU A 165 -3.44 -4.49 -4.75
N ILE A 166 -3.13 -5.56 -3.98
CA ILE A 166 -3.69 -6.89 -4.20
C ILE A 166 -5.22 -6.87 -4.05
N PHE A 167 -5.75 -6.32 -2.95
CA PHE A 167 -7.20 -6.24 -2.73
C PHE A 167 -7.89 -5.42 -3.83
N ASN A 168 -7.32 -4.28 -4.22
CA ASN A 168 -7.85 -3.48 -5.33
C ASN A 168 -7.79 -4.20 -6.68
N ALA A 169 -6.72 -4.97 -6.92
CA ALA A 169 -6.56 -5.75 -8.15
C ALA A 169 -7.61 -6.87 -8.23
N LEU A 170 -7.82 -7.59 -7.12
CA LEU A 170 -8.85 -8.63 -7.04
C LEU A 170 -10.26 -8.08 -7.31
N GLU A 171 -10.61 -6.93 -6.71
CA GLU A 171 -11.91 -6.29 -6.95
C GLU A 171 -12.13 -5.84 -8.39
N ARG A 172 -11.07 -5.58 -9.13
CA ARG A 172 -11.08 -5.16 -10.53
C ARG A 172 -10.90 -6.30 -11.53
N GLY A 173 -10.75 -7.54 -11.04
CA GLY A 173 -10.43 -8.68 -11.90
C GLY A 173 -9.05 -8.59 -12.54
N ILE A 174 -8.13 -7.79 -11.99
CA ILE A 174 -6.75 -7.66 -12.45
C ILE A 174 -5.97 -8.91 -12.02
N LYS A 175 -5.27 -9.53 -12.97
CA LYS A 175 -4.44 -10.70 -12.68
C LYS A 175 -3.27 -10.32 -11.78
N THR A 176 -3.12 -11.00 -10.65
CA THR A 176 -1.99 -10.81 -9.72
C THR A 176 -1.03 -11.98 -9.79
N VAL A 177 0.27 -11.69 -9.83
CA VAL A 177 1.35 -12.68 -9.81
C VAL A 177 2.26 -12.38 -8.63
N TYR A 178 2.47 -13.37 -7.78
CA TYR A 178 3.38 -13.28 -6.65
C TYR A 178 4.68 -14.01 -6.97
N VAL A 179 5.81 -13.31 -6.81
CA VAL A 179 7.15 -13.87 -6.99
C VAL A 179 7.79 -14.08 -5.62
N GLN A 180 7.96 -15.32 -5.23
CA GLN A 180 8.59 -15.64 -3.95
C GLN A 180 10.09 -15.26 -3.98
N HIS A 181 10.52 -14.44 -3.03
CA HIS A 181 11.88 -13.92 -2.95
C HIS A 181 12.73 -14.58 -1.86
N ALA A 182 12.14 -15.40 -0.99
CA ALA A 182 12.86 -16.13 0.02
C ALA A 182 13.16 -17.55 -0.47
N SER A 183 14.45 -17.93 -0.54
CA SER A 183 14.81 -19.33 -0.66
C SER A 183 14.43 -20.03 0.64
N VAL A 184 13.49 -20.96 0.58
CA VAL A 184 13.29 -21.91 1.68
C VAL A 184 14.56 -22.75 1.75
N LYS A 185 15.39 -22.52 2.77
CA LYS A 185 16.48 -23.47 3.07
C LYS A 185 15.81 -24.80 3.39
N LYS A 186 16.10 -25.80 2.55
CA LYS A 186 15.82 -27.20 2.85
C LYS A 186 16.66 -27.63 4.03
#